data_717bc2261dc48de2c546536b41a5f75f
#
_entry.id   717bc2261dc48de2c546536b41a5f75f
#
_cell.length_a   1.000
_cell.length_b   1.000
_cell.length_c   1.000
_cell.angle_alpha   90.00
_cell.angle_beta   90.00
_cell.angle_gamma   90.00
#
_symmetry.space_group_name_H-M   'P 1'
#
loop_
_entity.id
_entity.type
_entity.pdbx_description
1 polymer ?
#
loop_
_entity_poly.entity_id
_entity_poly.type
_entity_poly.pdbx_seq_one_letter_code
_entity_poly.pdbx_strand_id
1 'polypeptide(L)'
;MNYEKVSVPEDGEPITLADEETGELDVPANPIIPIIHGDGIGTDVGPAAQQVLDAAAEATGRSIAWMRVYAGESAREKYDENLPDDTVSAIREHRVAIKGPLTTPVGAGFR
;
A
#
# COMPACT_ATOMS: atom_id res chain seq x y z
N MET A 1 -11.37 11.01 1.80
CA MET A 1 -10.75 9.90 1.04
C MET A 1 -11.79 8.84 0.73
N ASN A 2 -12.34 8.89 -0.46
CA ASN A 2 -13.35 7.94 -0.90
C ASN A 2 -12.80 7.09 -2.04
N TYR A 3 -12.92 5.78 -1.88
CA TYR A 3 -12.45 4.81 -2.88
C TYR A 3 -13.61 3.90 -3.26
N GLU A 4 -13.67 3.50 -4.52
CA GLU A 4 -14.70 2.59 -5.00
C GLU A 4 -14.31 1.12 -4.82
N LYS A 5 -13.01 0.82 -4.98
CA LYS A 5 -12.51 -0.56 -5.09
C LYS A 5 -11.68 -1.04 -3.91
N VAL A 6 -11.25 -0.13 -3.05
CA VAL A 6 -10.41 -0.46 -1.90
C VAL A 6 -11.00 0.11 -0.63
N SER A 7 -10.62 -0.48 0.50
CA SER A 7 -11.17 -0.09 1.80
C SER A 7 -10.09 0.54 2.67
N VAL A 8 -10.42 1.65 3.31
CA VAL A 8 -9.55 2.30 4.27
C VAL A 8 -9.71 1.61 5.63
N PRO A 9 -8.61 1.20 6.29
CA PRO A 9 -8.72 0.58 7.61
C PRO A 9 -9.32 1.54 8.63
N GLU A 10 -10.26 1.06 9.41
CA GLU A 10 -10.94 1.88 10.43
C GLU A 10 -10.06 2.15 11.64
N ASP A 11 -9.11 1.27 11.92
CA ASP A 11 -8.23 1.35 13.08
C ASP A 11 -6.95 2.15 12.83
N GLY A 12 -6.85 2.79 11.67
CA GLY A 12 -5.67 3.56 11.29
C GLY A 12 -5.93 5.05 11.14
N GLU A 13 -4.86 5.81 11.18
CA GLU A 13 -4.89 7.25 10.95
C GLU A 13 -3.94 7.59 9.80
N PRO A 14 -4.31 8.53 8.93
CA PRO A 14 -3.47 8.87 7.78
C PRO A 14 -2.18 9.58 8.20
N ILE A 15 -1.11 9.29 7.47
CA ILE A 15 0.11 10.09 7.53
C ILE A 15 -0.19 11.40 6.83
N THR A 16 0.11 12.52 7.47
CA THR A 16 -0.16 13.83 6.91
C THR A 16 1.13 14.63 6.74
N LEU A 17 1.03 15.73 6.00
CA LEU A 17 2.17 16.60 5.77
C LEU A 17 2.21 17.65 6.89
N ALA A 18 3.27 17.62 7.70
CA ALA A 18 3.45 18.56 8.80
C ALA A 18 3.98 19.90 8.31
N ASP A 19 4.83 19.90 7.28
CA ASP A 19 5.42 21.11 6.71
C ASP A 19 5.54 20.97 5.19
N GLU A 20 4.82 21.80 4.46
CA GLU A 20 4.83 21.77 2.99
C GLU A 20 6.16 22.19 2.38
N GLU A 21 6.89 23.05 3.06
CA GLU A 21 8.19 23.54 2.54
C GLU A 21 9.29 22.49 2.66
N THR A 22 9.35 21.79 3.77
CA THR A 22 10.39 20.79 4.02
C THR A 22 9.99 19.39 3.61
N GLY A 23 8.70 19.13 3.44
CA GLY A 23 8.18 17.79 3.18
C GLY A 23 8.12 16.92 4.42
N GLU A 24 8.29 17.50 5.60
CA GLU A 24 8.21 16.75 6.85
C GLU A 24 6.83 16.13 7.04
N LEU A 25 6.81 14.87 7.43
CA LEU A 25 5.57 14.12 7.63
C LEU A 25 5.21 14.04 9.11
N ASP A 26 3.91 14.07 9.38
CA ASP A 26 3.35 13.78 10.69
C ASP A 26 2.86 12.33 10.67
N VAL A 27 3.55 11.45 11.38
CA VAL A 27 3.26 10.01 11.38
C VAL A 27 2.60 9.63 12.71
N PRO A 28 1.31 9.22 12.69
CA PRO A 28 0.63 8.78 13.91
C PRO A 28 1.19 7.46 14.43
N ALA A 29 0.76 7.05 15.63
CA ALA A 29 1.20 5.79 16.21
C ALA A 29 0.63 4.57 15.47
N ASN A 30 -0.46 4.76 14.73
CA ASN A 30 -1.16 3.72 13.97
C ASN A 30 -1.34 4.13 12.50
N PRO A 31 -0.23 4.37 11.77
CA PRO A 31 -0.34 4.91 10.41
C PRO A 31 -1.00 3.95 9.44
N ILE A 32 -1.79 4.51 8.51
CA ILE A 32 -2.32 3.76 7.37
C ILE A 32 -1.23 3.70 6.33
N ILE A 33 -0.84 2.49 5.92
CA ILE A 33 0.16 2.30 4.87
C ILE A 33 -0.42 1.42 3.77
N PRO A 34 -0.64 1.99 2.57
CA PRO A 34 -1.03 1.18 1.42
C PRO A 34 0.04 0.16 1.10
N ILE A 35 -0.38 -1.06 0.78
CA ILE A 35 0.53 -2.13 0.40
C ILE A 35 0.03 -2.84 -0.85
N ILE A 36 0.95 -3.03 -1.80
CA ILE A 36 0.74 -3.86 -2.96
C ILE A 36 1.57 -5.13 -2.74
N HIS A 37 0.92 -6.28 -2.54
CA HIS A 37 1.65 -7.54 -2.41
C HIS A 37 2.37 -7.89 -3.70
N GLY A 38 1.76 -7.57 -4.81
CA GLY A 38 2.33 -7.83 -6.11
C GLY A 38 1.95 -9.21 -6.63
N ASP A 39 2.75 -9.68 -7.58
CA ASP A 39 2.49 -10.91 -8.32
C ASP A 39 3.59 -11.94 -8.03
N GLY A 40 3.38 -13.19 -8.45
CA GLY A 40 4.37 -14.24 -8.28
C GLY A 40 4.80 -14.39 -6.82
N ILE A 41 6.08 -14.23 -6.55
CA ILE A 41 6.62 -14.37 -5.19
C ILE A 41 6.10 -13.29 -4.23
N GLY A 42 5.56 -12.19 -4.75
CA GLY A 42 4.96 -11.14 -3.93
C GLY A 42 3.81 -11.64 -3.08
N THR A 43 3.10 -12.68 -3.54
CA THR A 43 1.99 -13.27 -2.79
C THR A 43 2.45 -13.98 -1.51
N ASP A 44 3.72 -14.39 -1.45
CA ASP A 44 4.32 -15.00 -0.26
C ASP A 44 5.17 -14.00 0.52
N VAL A 45 5.97 -13.19 -0.20
CA VAL A 45 6.90 -12.23 0.42
C VAL A 45 6.14 -11.06 1.06
N GLY A 46 5.05 -10.62 0.44
CA GLY A 46 4.25 -9.51 0.97
C GLY A 46 3.74 -9.76 2.39
N PRO A 47 2.98 -10.84 2.61
CA PRO A 47 2.52 -11.17 3.96
C PRO A 47 3.65 -11.42 4.96
N ALA A 48 4.76 -12.04 4.51
CA ALA A 48 5.91 -12.26 5.37
C ALA A 48 6.55 -10.94 5.81
N ALA A 49 6.69 -10.00 4.89
CA ALA A 49 7.21 -8.66 5.19
C ALA A 49 6.29 -7.92 6.17
N GLN A 50 4.97 -8.04 5.99
CA GLN A 50 4.01 -7.44 6.92
C GLN A 50 4.19 -7.96 8.34
N GLN A 51 4.42 -9.28 8.52
CA GLN A 51 4.65 -9.86 9.84
C GLN A 51 5.89 -9.29 10.51
N VAL A 52 6.97 -9.12 9.76
CA VAL A 52 8.21 -8.54 10.28
C VAL A 52 8.00 -7.09 10.69
N LEU A 53 7.34 -6.32 9.84
CA LEU A 53 7.08 -4.89 10.10
C LEU A 53 6.11 -4.70 11.26
N ASP A 54 5.09 -5.56 11.36
CA ASP A 54 4.14 -5.52 12.48
C ASP A 54 4.86 -5.79 13.81
N ALA A 55 5.76 -6.78 13.83
CA ALA A 55 6.53 -7.08 15.03
C ALA A 55 7.45 -5.92 15.43
N ALA A 56 8.09 -5.30 14.45
CA ALA A 56 8.95 -4.14 14.69
C ALA A 56 8.15 -2.95 15.22
N ALA A 57 6.98 -2.69 14.65
CA ALA A 57 6.11 -1.61 15.12
C ALA A 57 5.65 -1.86 16.55
N GLU A 58 5.19 -3.07 16.85
CA GLU A 58 4.73 -3.45 18.17
C GLU A 58 5.83 -3.27 19.22
N ALA A 59 7.07 -3.62 18.89
CA ALA A 59 8.21 -3.44 19.77
C ALA A 59 8.45 -1.98 20.15
N THR A 60 8.00 -1.04 19.33
CA THR A 60 8.14 0.40 19.60
C THR A 60 6.84 1.03 20.13
N GLY A 61 5.84 0.22 20.47
CA GLY A 61 4.56 0.71 20.97
C GLY A 61 3.65 1.26 19.87
N ARG A 62 3.86 0.83 18.63
CA ARG A 62 3.11 1.28 17.47
C ARG A 62 2.38 0.12 16.80
N SER A 63 1.47 0.45 15.89
CA SER A 63 0.82 -0.54 15.04
C SER A 63 0.68 0.04 13.63
N ILE A 64 0.69 -0.83 12.62
CA ILE A 64 0.49 -0.39 11.23
C ILE A 64 -0.91 -0.84 10.80
N ALA A 65 -1.68 0.11 10.26
CA ALA A 65 -2.98 -0.20 9.68
C ALA A 65 -2.77 -0.39 8.17
N TRP A 66 -2.65 -1.63 7.75
CA TRP A 66 -2.40 -1.97 6.35
C TRP A 66 -3.63 -1.72 5.49
N MET A 67 -3.43 -1.01 4.38
CA MET A 67 -4.47 -0.78 3.39
C MET A 67 -4.09 -1.50 2.11
N ARG A 68 -4.72 -2.64 1.85
CA ARG A 68 -4.37 -3.42 0.68
C ARG A 68 -4.88 -2.76 -0.60
N VAL A 69 -3.96 -2.50 -1.53
CA VAL A 69 -4.28 -1.98 -2.85
C VAL A 69 -3.67 -2.91 -3.90
N TYR A 70 -4.07 -2.77 -5.13
CA TYR A 70 -3.75 -3.74 -6.16
C TYR A 70 -3.11 -3.10 -7.38
N ALA A 71 -2.17 -3.82 -7.98
CA ALA A 71 -1.53 -3.46 -9.25
C ALA A 71 -1.03 -4.73 -9.92
N GLY A 72 -0.87 -4.70 -11.22
CA GLY A 72 -0.36 -5.83 -11.99
C GLY A 72 -1.41 -6.90 -12.24
N GLU A 73 -1.00 -8.17 -12.28
CA GLU A 73 -1.91 -9.28 -12.58
C GLU A 73 -3.03 -9.41 -11.56
N SER A 74 -2.73 -9.25 -10.28
CA SER A 74 -3.76 -9.35 -9.24
C SER A 74 -4.85 -8.29 -9.39
N ALA A 75 -4.47 -7.08 -9.83
CA ALA A 75 -5.44 -6.03 -10.12
C ALA A 75 -6.27 -6.37 -11.36
N ARG A 76 -5.61 -6.91 -12.37
CA ARG A 76 -6.29 -7.31 -13.60
C ARG A 76 -7.34 -8.40 -13.35
N GLU A 77 -6.99 -9.39 -12.53
CA GLU A 77 -7.93 -10.45 -12.18
C GLU A 77 -9.12 -9.95 -11.37
N LYS A 78 -8.88 -9.01 -10.48
CA LYS A 78 -9.92 -8.50 -9.58
C LYS A 78 -10.78 -7.40 -10.21
N TYR A 79 -10.17 -6.50 -10.97
CA TYR A 79 -10.83 -5.29 -11.48
C TYR A 79 -10.76 -5.12 -13.00
N ASP A 80 -10.10 -6.03 -13.71
CA ASP A 80 -9.85 -5.92 -15.16
C ASP A 80 -9.02 -4.69 -15.54
N GLU A 81 -8.16 -4.24 -14.62
CA GLU A 81 -7.24 -3.11 -14.82
C GLU A 81 -5.89 -3.43 -14.20
N ASN A 82 -4.80 -3.06 -14.88
CA ASN A 82 -3.45 -3.30 -14.37
C ASN A 82 -3.09 -2.35 -13.22
N LEU A 83 -3.62 -1.14 -13.26
CA LEU A 83 -3.34 -0.12 -12.24
C LEU A 83 -4.63 0.69 -12.01
N PRO A 84 -5.47 0.24 -11.07
CA PRO A 84 -6.69 0.98 -10.74
C PRO A 84 -6.40 2.39 -10.25
N ASP A 85 -7.28 3.33 -10.58
CA ASP A 85 -7.15 4.71 -10.13
C ASP A 85 -7.11 4.81 -8.61
N ASP A 86 -7.88 3.97 -7.91
CA ASP A 86 -7.90 3.95 -6.45
C ASP A 86 -6.53 3.63 -5.86
N THR A 87 -5.75 2.75 -6.51
CA THR A 87 -4.40 2.43 -6.06
C THR A 87 -3.50 3.66 -6.11
N VAL A 88 -3.53 4.38 -7.23
CA VAL A 88 -2.74 5.61 -7.41
C VAL A 88 -3.17 6.67 -6.40
N SER A 89 -4.48 6.86 -6.24
CA SER A 89 -5.03 7.84 -5.30
C SER A 89 -4.65 7.51 -3.86
N ALA A 90 -4.75 6.23 -3.47
CA ALA A 90 -4.41 5.79 -2.12
C ALA A 90 -2.94 6.05 -1.80
N ILE A 91 -2.04 5.72 -2.72
CA ILE A 91 -0.61 5.95 -2.52
C ILE A 91 -0.31 7.44 -2.39
N ARG A 92 -0.93 8.25 -3.24
CA ARG A 92 -0.74 9.71 -3.22
C ARG A 92 -1.24 10.33 -1.92
N GLU A 93 -2.43 9.94 -1.50
CA GLU A 93 -3.09 10.53 -0.32
C GLU A 93 -2.46 10.06 1.00
N HIS A 94 -1.96 8.82 1.04
CA HIS A 94 -1.36 8.28 2.26
C HIS A 94 0.15 8.48 2.36
N ARG A 95 0.78 9.04 1.33
CA ARG A 95 2.16 9.54 1.34
C ARG A 95 3.25 8.47 1.32
N VAL A 96 3.05 7.35 1.99
CA VAL A 96 4.01 6.26 2.09
C VAL A 96 3.31 4.97 1.69
N ALA A 97 3.96 4.14 0.91
CA ALA A 97 3.41 2.86 0.49
C ALA A 97 4.53 1.83 0.36
N ILE A 98 4.15 0.57 0.42
CA ILE A 98 5.06 -0.55 0.18
C ILE A 98 4.56 -1.30 -1.03
N LYS A 99 5.47 -1.59 -1.96
CA LYS A 99 5.13 -2.27 -3.20
C LYS A 99 6.00 -3.51 -3.36
N GLY A 100 5.35 -4.64 -3.62
CA GLY A 100 6.01 -5.88 -4.01
C GLY A 100 6.27 -5.96 -5.51
N PRO A 101 6.82 -7.08 -5.99
CA PRO A 101 7.14 -7.25 -7.40
C PRO A 101 5.88 -7.40 -8.25
N LEU A 102 5.92 -6.89 -9.47
CA LEU A 102 4.85 -7.04 -10.44
C LEU A 102 5.32 -7.87 -11.62
N THR A 103 4.43 -8.70 -12.15
CA THR A 103 4.72 -9.49 -13.34
C THR A 103 4.46 -8.64 -14.57
N THR A 104 5.44 -8.58 -15.48
CA THR A 104 5.25 -7.94 -16.79
C THR A 104 5.08 -9.06 -17.81
N PRO A 105 3.88 -9.24 -18.38
CA PRO A 105 3.67 -10.27 -19.39
C PRO A 105 4.55 -10.03 -20.61
N VAL A 106 5.07 -11.10 -21.19
CA VAL A 106 5.90 -11.02 -22.39
C VAL A 106 5.07 -10.43 -23.54
N GLY A 107 5.60 -9.35 -24.14
CA GLY A 107 4.93 -8.71 -25.26
C GLY A 107 3.79 -7.77 -24.90
N ALA A 108 3.46 -7.61 -23.62
CA ALA A 108 2.37 -6.73 -23.19
C ALA A 108 2.73 -5.25 -23.20
N GLY A 109 4.02 -4.92 -23.10
CA GLY A 109 4.49 -3.56 -23.23
C GLY A 109 4.19 -2.61 -22.07
N PHE A 110 3.79 -3.11 -20.90
CA PHE A 110 3.60 -2.27 -19.72
C PHE A 110 4.57 -2.64 -18.61
N ARG A 111 4.80 -1.69 -17.75
CA ARG A 111 5.68 -1.87 -16.59
C ARG A 111 5.09 -1.23 -15.35
#